data_ff8e861aeee4afcb8b25a8af90221946
#
_entry.id   ff8e861aeee4afcb8b25a8af90221946
#
_cell.length_a   1.000
_cell.length_b   1.000
_cell.length_c   1.000
_cell.angle_alpha   90.00
_cell.angle_beta   90.00
_cell.angle_gamma   90.00
#
_symmetry.space_group_name_H-M   'P 1'
#
loop_
_entity.id
_entity.type
_entity.pdbx_description
1 polymer ?
#
loop_
_entity_poly.entity_id
_entity_poly.type
_entity_poly.pdbx_seq_one_letter_code
_entity_poly.pdbx_strand_id
1 'polypeptide(L)' 'MWKSVKNELPKRGKEYLCRCNIDGHDEYPFFMVLRYYLVEENPHFQHECEHGLQVTHWMEIPNVPNT' A
#
# COMPACT_ATOMS: atom_id res chain seq x y z
N MET A 1 9.81 -1.91 8.95
CA MET A 1 10.14 -0.51 8.70
C MET A 1 9.39 0.02 7.49
N TRP A 2 8.88 1.23 7.60
CA TRP A 2 8.12 1.85 6.51
C TRP A 2 9.02 2.22 5.34
N LYS A 3 8.55 1.97 4.12
CA LYS A 3 9.24 2.36 2.89
C LYS A 3 8.34 3.30 2.11
N SER A 4 8.92 4.37 1.58
CA SER A 4 8.18 5.33 0.76
C SER A 4 7.98 4.77 -0.64
N VAL A 5 6.77 4.90 -1.18
CA VAL A 5 6.50 4.45 -2.56
C VAL A 5 7.31 5.25 -3.58
N LYS A 6 7.79 6.43 -3.21
CA LYS A 6 8.64 7.23 -4.09
C LYS A 6 10.05 6.68 -4.22
N ASN A 7 10.49 5.90 -3.24
CA ASN A 7 11.85 5.38 -3.22
C ASN A 7 11.93 3.91 -3.60
N GLU A 8 10.92 3.14 -3.23
CA GLU A 8 10.94 1.69 -3.44
C GLU A 8 9.52 1.17 -3.58
N LEU A 9 9.28 0.32 -4.56
CA LEU A 9 8.01 -0.35 -4.75
C LEU A 9 8.11 -1.80 -4.28
N PRO A 10 7.01 -2.37 -3.76
CA PRO A 10 7.04 -3.74 -3.24
C PRO A 10 6.99 -4.78 -4.35
N LYS A 11 7.19 -6.04 -3.98
CA LYS A 11 7.02 -7.15 -4.91
C LYS A 11 5.53 -7.38 -5.15
N ARG A 12 5.20 -7.69 -6.40
CA ARG A 12 3.81 -7.93 -6.80
C ARG A 12 3.29 -9.26 -6.26
N GLY A 13 1.98 -9.35 -6.11
CA GLY A 13 1.32 -10.59 -5.73
C GLY A 13 1.24 -10.85 -4.24
N LYS A 14 1.63 -9.89 -3.43
CA LYS A 14 1.57 -9.99 -1.96
C LYS A 14 0.74 -8.87 -1.39
N GLU A 15 0.35 -9.04 -0.14
CA GLU A 15 -0.33 -8.00 0.62
C GLU A 15 0.65 -7.29 1.53
N TYR A 16 0.41 -5.99 1.72
CA TYR A 16 1.29 -5.14 2.53
C TYR A 16 0.45 -4.25 3.43
N LEU A 17 1.03 -3.87 4.56
CA LEU A 17 0.43 -2.83 5.40
C LEU A 17 0.79 -1.50 4.76
N CYS A 18 -0.21 -0.69 4.49
CA CYS A 18 -0.02 0.56 3.75
C CYS A 18 -0.47 1.76 4.59
N ARG A 19 0.30 2.84 4.50
CA ARG A 19 -0.09 4.14 5.03
C ARG A 19 -0.70 4.93 3.89
N CYS A 20 -1.92 5.37 4.07
CA CYS A 20 -2.71 5.96 2.99
C CYS A 20 -3.25 7.33 3.38
N ASN A 21 -3.66 8.08 2.37
CA ASN A 21 -4.45 9.29 2.58
C ASN A 21 -5.51 9.39 1.49
N ILE A 22 -6.40 10.35 1.61
CA ILE A 22 -7.43 10.63 0.62
C ILE A 22 -7.14 12.01 0.01
N ASP A 23 -7.07 12.07 -1.32
CA ASP A 23 -6.86 13.31 -2.07
C ASP A 23 -5.65 14.11 -1.63
N GLY A 24 -4.61 13.43 -1.15
CA GLY A 24 -3.39 14.09 -0.71
C GLY A 24 -3.47 14.74 0.67
N HIS A 25 -4.54 14.50 1.42
CA HIS A 25 -4.71 15.04 2.78
C HIS A 25 -3.87 14.23 3.76
N ASP A 26 -2.57 14.51 3.79
CA ASP A 26 -1.62 13.73 4.57
C ASP A 26 -1.67 14.00 6.07
N GLU A 27 -2.38 15.03 6.48
CA GLU A 27 -2.61 15.32 7.89
C GLU A 27 -3.58 14.35 8.55
N TYR A 28 -4.29 13.54 7.76
CA TYR A 28 -5.21 12.53 8.28
C TYR A 28 -4.87 11.16 7.67
N PRO A 29 -3.69 10.61 7.99
CA PRO A 29 -3.30 9.32 7.43
C PRO A 29 -4.10 8.20 8.08
N PHE A 30 -4.27 7.11 7.30
CA PHE A 30 -4.88 5.90 7.83
C PHE A 30 -4.15 4.69 7.25
N PHE A 31 -4.44 3.51 7.80
CA PHE A 31 -3.70 2.30 7.45
C PHE A 31 -4.64 1.24 6.93
N MET A 32 -4.21 0.55 5.88
CA MET A 32 -4.98 -0.55 5.28
C MET A 32 -4.03 -1.65 4.86
N VAL A 33 -4.54 -2.88 4.84
CA VAL A 33 -3.82 -3.99 4.22
C VAL A 33 -4.29 -4.06 2.77
N LEU A 34 -3.38 -3.87 1.85
CA LEU A 34 -3.70 -3.84 0.42
C LEU A 34 -2.76 -4.76 -0.35
N ARG A 35 -3.29 -5.39 -1.38
CA ARG A 35 -2.49 -6.21 -2.28
C ARG A 35 -1.85 -5.33 -3.33
N TYR A 36 -0.59 -5.61 -3.66
CA TYR A 36 0.11 -4.95 -4.76
C TYR A 36 0.15 -5.91 -5.95
N TYR A 37 -0.36 -5.50 -7.09
CA TYR A 37 -0.52 -6.40 -8.23
C TYR A 37 -0.48 -5.65 -9.55
N LEU A 38 -0.41 -6.42 -10.66
CA LEU A 38 -0.45 -5.86 -12.01
C LEU A 38 -1.86 -5.87 -12.55
N VAL A 39 -2.27 -4.75 -13.13
CA VAL A 39 -3.47 -4.68 -13.95
C VAL A 39 -3.05 -4.11 -15.29
N GLU A 40 -3.21 -4.88 -16.36
CA GLU A 40 -2.82 -4.46 -17.71
C GLU A 40 -1.39 -3.94 -17.77
N GLU A 41 -0.48 -4.69 -17.11
CA GLU A 41 0.95 -4.36 -17.03
C GLU A 41 1.28 -3.13 -16.21
N ASN A 42 0.30 -2.54 -15.53
CA ASN A 42 0.53 -1.41 -14.63
C ASN A 42 0.45 -1.88 -13.18
N PRO A 43 1.56 -1.85 -12.43
CA PRO A 43 1.51 -2.24 -11.03
C PRO A 43 0.87 -1.15 -10.18
N HIS A 44 0.00 -1.57 -9.24
CA HIS A 44 -0.59 -0.63 -8.29
C HIS A 44 -1.15 -1.38 -7.10
N PHE A 45 -1.41 -0.62 -6.03
CA PHE A 45 -2.07 -1.19 -4.86
C PHE A 45 -3.56 -1.31 -5.11
N GLN A 46 -4.16 -2.33 -4.49
CA GLN A 46 -5.60 -2.54 -4.54
C GLN A 46 -6.33 -1.27 -4.09
N HIS A 47 -7.39 -0.90 -4.82
CA HIS A 47 -8.20 0.29 -4.55
C HIS A 47 -7.48 1.63 -4.69
N GLU A 48 -6.23 1.62 -5.11
CA GLU A 48 -5.51 2.88 -5.31
C GLU A 48 -6.23 3.72 -6.37
N CYS A 49 -6.34 5.02 -6.10
CA CYS A 49 -7.09 6.00 -6.91
C CYS A 49 -8.61 5.89 -6.81
N GLU A 50 -9.16 4.88 -6.15
CA GLU A 50 -10.60 4.85 -5.90
C GLU A 50 -10.92 5.85 -4.80
N HIS A 51 -11.90 6.72 -5.06
CA HIS A 51 -12.31 7.76 -4.10
C HIS A 51 -11.13 8.61 -3.60
N GLY A 52 -10.10 8.78 -4.45
CA GLY A 52 -8.93 9.57 -4.09
C GLY A 52 -7.92 8.89 -3.21
N LEU A 53 -8.03 7.57 -3.04
CA LEU A 53 -7.09 6.82 -2.20
C LEU A 53 -5.68 6.88 -2.76
N GLN A 54 -4.72 7.24 -1.92
CA GLN A 54 -3.30 7.26 -2.29
C GLN A 54 -2.49 6.53 -1.23
N VAL A 55 -1.58 5.67 -1.67
CA VAL A 55 -0.64 4.99 -0.78
C VAL A 55 0.66 5.77 -0.77
N THR A 56 1.13 6.16 0.41
CA THR A 56 2.38 6.90 0.56
C THR A 56 3.53 6.03 1.01
N HIS A 57 3.26 5.07 1.88
CA HIS A 57 4.26 4.18 2.46
C HIS A 57 3.68 2.78 2.59
N TRP A 58 4.58 1.80 2.61
CA TRP A 58 4.21 0.40 2.78
C TRP A 58 5.24 -0.33 3.62
N MET A 59 4.85 -1.43 4.20
CA MET A 59 5.77 -2.33 4.87
C MET A 59 5.23 -3.75 4.81
N GLU A 60 6.13 -4.71 4.96
CA GLU A 60 5.73 -6.11 4.96
C GLU A 60 4.94 -6.42 6.23
N ILE A 61 3.92 -7.26 6.08
CA ILE A 61 3.14 -7.70 7.22
C ILE A 61 3.96 -8.74 7.98
N PRO A 62 4.16 -8.56 9.29
CA PRO A 62 4.92 -9.55 10.06
C PRO A 62 4.23 -10.90 10.02
N ASN A 63 5.03 -11.96 9.98
CA ASN A 63 4.50 -13.31 10.09
C ASN A 63 3.95 -13.52 11.50
N VAL A 64 2.69 -13.93 11.56
CA VAL A 64 2.05 -14.30 12.81
C VAL A 64 2.06 -15.81 12.89
N PRO A 65 2.68 -16.40 13.94
CA PRO A 65 2.68 -17.86 14.07
C PRO A 65 1.27 -18.39 14.15
N ASN A 66 1.01 -19.44 13.42
CA ASN A 66 -0.25 -20.16 13.56
C ASN A 66 -0.16 -20.99 14.82
N THR A 67 -1.05 -20.72 15.74
CA THR A 67 -1.10 -21.47 16.99
C THR A 67 -2.19 -22.52 16.92
#